data_4754ecc38d7bd284bcf306bb071fccd3
#
_entry.id   4754ecc38d7bd284bcf306bb071fccd3
#
_cell.length_a   1.000
_cell.length_b   1.000
_cell.length_c   1.000
_cell.angle_alpha   90.00
_cell.angle_beta   90.00
_cell.angle_gamma   90.00
#
_symmetry.space_group_name_H-M   'P 1'
#
loop_
_entity.id
_entity.type
_entity.pdbx_description
1 polymer ?
#
loop_
_entity_poly.entity_id
_entity_poly.type
_entity_poly.pdbx_seq_one_letter_code
_entity_poly.pdbx_strand_id
1 'polypeptide(L)'
;TGDRQIVHLGVGGFHRAHLAQYIDRLRRGGDLRWRLVGVGVLEHDRALRDALAAQDDLYTLVTVDPDGSEHARVIGALSQYLFAPEEPRAVIDALADPRTRIISMTITEGGYETDGAGAFSPRSEAVLADLAADDGAAPGSALGLIVAALERRRLAGAGGVTIMSCDNLPRNGEAAREAVRGFALRRAPDLAPWIDEHVDFPGSMVDRITPATTDRTRMELAE
;
A
#
# COMPACT_ATOMS: atom_id res chain seq x y z
N THR A 1 7.42 6.77 17.30
CA THR A 1 8.50 7.79 17.26
C THR A 1 9.44 7.61 16.07
N GLY A 2 9.12 6.82 15.05
CA GLY A 2 9.99 6.58 13.90
C GLY A 2 10.20 7.84 13.07
N ASP A 3 11.45 8.09 12.69
CA ASP A 3 11.87 9.16 11.77
C ASP A 3 11.64 8.80 10.29
N ARG A 4 11.27 7.54 10.01
CA ARG A 4 10.99 6.99 8.68
C ARG A 4 9.61 6.34 8.65
N GLN A 5 8.95 6.46 7.52
CA GLN A 5 7.61 5.93 7.33
C GLN A 5 7.53 5.08 6.06
N ILE A 6 6.78 4.00 6.17
CA ILE A 6 6.26 3.23 5.05
C ILE A 6 4.76 3.47 5.03
N VAL A 7 4.21 3.82 3.88
CA VAL A 7 2.76 3.85 3.64
C VAL A 7 2.42 2.72 2.70
N HIS A 8 1.53 1.82 3.10
CA HIS A 8 1.14 0.66 2.31
C HIS A 8 -0.30 0.77 1.84
N LEU A 9 -0.52 0.72 0.53
CA LEU A 9 -1.85 0.70 -0.07
C LEU A 9 -2.29 -0.75 -0.32
N GLY A 10 -3.48 -1.10 0.15
CA GLY A 10 -4.05 -2.44 0.00
C GLY A 10 -3.67 -3.38 1.14
N VAL A 11 -4.11 -3.07 2.37
CA VAL A 11 -3.84 -3.91 3.57
C VAL A 11 -4.70 -5.17 3.53
N GLY A 12 -4.25 -6.13 2.71
CA GLY A 12 -4.87 -7.46 2.61
C GLY A 12 -4.23 -8.50 3.55
N GLY A 13 -4.64 -9.76 3.39
CA GLY A 13 -4.06 -10.90 4.11
C GLY A 13 -2.57 -11.05 3.86
N PHE A 14 -2.15 -10.89 2.60
CA PHE A 14 -0.74 -10.97 2.23
C PHE A 14 0.11 -9.92 2.97
N HIS A 15 -0.26 -8.65 2.91
CA HIS A 15 0.47 -7.58 3.59
C HIS A 15 0.61 -7.84 5.09
N ARG A 16 -0.50 -8.23 5.76
CA ARG A 16 -0.53 -8.52 7.20
C ARG A 16 0.36 -9.69 7.58
N ALA A 17 0.49 -10.70 6.70
CA ALA A 17 1.34 -11.86 6.93
C ALA A 17 2.79 -11.70 6.44
N HIS A 18 3.10 -10.67 5.67
CA HIS A 18 4.41 -10.45 5.04
C HIS A 18 5.09 -9.18 5.56
N LEU A 19 4.94 -8.03 4.90
CA LEU A 19 5.65 -6.80 5.26
C LEU A 19 5.38 -6.36 6.70
N ALA A 20 4.14 -6.39 7.15
CA ALA A 20 3.79 -6.02 8.51
C ALA A 20 4.45 -6.93 9.56
N GLN A 21 4.55 -8.24 9.29
CA GLN A 21 5.28 -9.16 10.16
C GLN A 21 6.77 -8.81 10.26
N TYR A 22 7.42 -8.43 9.15
CA TYR A 22 8.84 -8.02 9.18
C TYR A 22 9.04 -6.74 9.99
N ILE A 23 8.16 -5.77 9.83
CA ILE A 23 8.22 -4.54 10.64
C ILE A 23 7.97 -4.84 12.13
N ASP A 24 7.02 -5.71 12.47
CA ASP A 24 6.80 -6.15 13.85
C ASP A 24 8.06 -6.80 14.45
N ARG A 25 8.74 -7.65 13.68
CA ARG A 25 9.99 -8.29 14.13
C ARG A 25 11.11 -7.28 14.35
N LEU A 26 11.29 -6.31 13.47
CA LEU A 26 12.26 -5.22 13.64
C LEU A 26 11.97 -4.43 14.93
N ARG A 27 10.70 -4.06 15.16
CA ARG A 27 10.29 -3.33 16.36
C ARG A 27 10.54 -4.11 17.64
N ARG A 28 10.23 -5.41 17.67
CA ARG A 28 10.54 -6.29 18.80
C ARG A 28 12.04 -6.46 19.04
N GLY A 29 12.84 -6.36 17.97
CA GLY A 29 14.31 -6.33 18.05
C GLY A 29 14.89 -4.98 18.48
N GLY A 30 14.05 -4.00 18.79
CA GLY A 30 14.48 -2.66 19.27
C GLY A 30 14.64 -1.62 18.16
N ASP A 31 14.42 -1.96 16.88
CA ASP A 31 14.43 -0.97 15.80
C ASP A 31 13.08 -0.28 15.68
N LEU A 32 12.98 0.91 16.25
CA LEU A 32 11.78 1.74 16.27
C LEU A 32 11.78 2.86 15.22
N ARG A 33 12.76 2.86 14.31
CA ARG A 33 12.90 3.94 13.31
C ARG A 33 11.77 3.94 12.29
N TRP A 34 11.14 2.79 12.03
CA TRP A 34 10.11 2.64 11.02
C TRP A 34 8.70 2.69 11.59
N ARG A 35 7.88 3.56 11.04
CA ARG A 35 6.42 3.54 11.19
C ARG A 35 5.81 2.86 9.96
N LEU A 36 4.74 2.11 10.16
CA LEU A 36 3.95 1.52 9.09
C LEU A 36 2.54 2.09 9.16
N VAL A 37 2.14 2.81 8.12
CA VAL A 37 0.77 3.29 7.92
C VAL A 37 0.12 2.40 6.88
N GLY A 38 -0.98 1.76 7.23
CA GLY A 38 -1.77 0.96 6.31
C GLY A 38 -2.90 1.79 5.68
N VAL A 39 -3.23 1.52 4.43
CA VAL A 39 -4.32 2.20 3.71
C VAL A 39 -5.25 1.17 3.09
N GLY A 40 -6.53 1.20 3.48
CA GLY A 40 -7.61 0.55 2.75
C GLY A 40 -8.05 1.45 1.59
N VAL A 41 -8.00 0.93 0.39
CA VAL A 41 -8.25 1.71 -0.83
C VAL A 41 -9.68 1.54 -1.33
N LEU A 42 -10.27 0.36 -1.11
CA LEU A 42 -11.54 -0.02 -1.68
C LEU A 42 -12.64 -0.06 -0.61
N GLU A 43 -13.89 0.16 -1.03
CA GLU A 43 -15.02 0.18 -0.11
C GLU A 43 -15.16 -1.10 0.73
N HIS A 44 -14.80 -2.25 0.17
CA HIS A 44 -14.84 -3.52 0.90
C HIS A 44 -13.78 -3.63 2.02
N ASP A 45 -12.79 -2.74 2.08
CA ASP A 45 -11.79 -2.67 3.17
C ASP A 45 -12.39 -2.09 4.47
N ARG A 46 -13.64 -1.58 4.41
CA ARG A 46 -14.36 -1.02 5.56
C ARG A 46 -14.44 -2.01 6.73
N ALA A 47 -14.76 -3.27 6.45
CA ALA A 47 -14.84 -4.30 7.50
C ALA A 47 -13.50 -4.52 8.21
N LEU A 48 -12.39 -4.45 7.48
CA LEU A 48 -11.06 -4.52 8.07
C LEU A 48 -10.73 -3.27 8.89
N ARG A 49 -11.08 -2.07 8.38
CA ARG A 49 -10.94 -0.80 9.11
C ARG A 49 -11.64 -0.88 10.47
N ASP A 50 -12.90 -1.32 10.48
CA ASP A 50 -13.69 -1.39 11.71
C ASP A 50 -13.10 -2.40 12.70
N ALA A 51 -12.64 -3.56 12.20
CA ALA A 51 -12.00 -4.57 13.02
C ALA A 51 -10.68 -4.08 13.63
N LEU A 52 -9.83 -3.41 12.86
CA LEU A 52 -8.56 -2.85 13.35
C LEU A 52 -8.80 -1.73 14.36
N ALA A 53 -9.73 -0.82 14.08
CA ALA A 53 -10.07 0.27 14.98
C ALA A 53 -10.59 -0.24 16.35
N ALA A 54 -11.33 -1.34 16.37
CA ALA A 54 -11.85 -1.95 17.61
C ALA A 54 -10.76 -2.63 18.46
N GLN A 55 -9.54 -2.80 17.96
CA GLN A 55 -8.46 -3.54 18.61
C GLN A 55 -7.10 -2.84 18.50
N ASP A 56 -7.09 -1.51 18.49
CA ASP A 56 -5.87 -0.67 18.46
C ASP A 56 -4.89 -1.02 17.34
N ASP A 57 -5.41 -1.29 16.15
CA ASP A 57 -4.66 -1.73 14.96
C ASP A 57 -3.87 -3.05 15.15
N LEU A 58 -4.15 -3.81 16.19
CA LEU A 58 -3.57 -5.11 16.45
C LEU A 58 -4.33 -6.22 15.70
N TYR A 59 -3.63 -7.30 15.37
CA TYR A 59 -4.27 -8.50 14.83
C TYR A 59 -3.45 -9.75 15.14
N THR A 60 -4.10 -10.92 15.16
CA THR A 60 -3.41 -12.21 15.32
C THR A 60 -2.99 -12.76 13.96
N LEU A 61 -1.73 -13.11 13.84
CA LEU A 61 -1.18 -13.89 12.73
C LEU A 61 -0.94 -15.33 13.19
N VAL A 62 -1.57 -16.28 12.51
CA VAL A 62 -1.29 -17.71 12.66
C VAL A 62 -0.36 -18.14 11.54
N THR A 63 0.76 -18.75 11.90
CA THR A 63 1.66 -19.40 10.94
C THR A 63 1.57 -20.90 11.13
N VAL A 64 1.52 -21.63 10.01
CA VAL A 64 1.48 -23.10 10.00
C VAL A 64 2.80 -23.60 9.45
N ASP A 65 3.51 -24.41 10.21
CA ASP A 65 4.77 -24.99 9.80
C ASP A 65 4.55 -26.26 8.92
N PRO A 66 5.57 -26.73 8.19
CA PRO A 66 5.44 -27.90 7.33
C PRO A 66 4.98 -29.18 8.02
N ASP A 67 5.19 -29.30 9.32
CA ASP A 67 4.74 -30.44 10.15
C ASP A 67 3.30 -30.28 10.63
N GLY A 68 2.63 -29.17 10.27
CA GLY A 68 1.25 -28.85 10.66
C GLY A 68 1.14 -28.16 12.02
N SER A 69 2.25 -27.88 12.71
CA SER A 69 2.19 -27.10 13.95
C SER A 69 1.80 -25.64 13.69
N GLU A 70 1.00 -25.08 14.58
CA GLU A 70 0.48 -23.72 14.46
C GLU A 70 1.08 -22.80 15.53
N HIS A 71 1.43 -21.58 15.11
CA HIS A 71 1.97 -20.56 15.99
C HIS A 71 1.18 -19.28 15.85
N ALA A 72 0.43 -18.91 16.88
CA ALA A 72 -0.31 -17.66 16.94
C ALA A 72 0.55 -16.53 17.54
N ARG A 73 0.51 -15.35 16.92
CA ARG A 73 1.22 -14.17 17.40
C ARG A 73 0.39 -12.92 17.15
N VAL A 74 0.33 -12.04 18.14
CA VAL A 74 -0.22 -10.69 17.97
C VAL A 74 0.81 -9.83 17.23
N ILE A 75 0.40 -9.18 16.16
CA ILE A 75 1.17 -8.25 15.35
C ILE A 75 0.71 -6.83 15.67
N GLY A 76 1.67 -5.96 16.03
CA GLY A 76 1.47 -4.55 16.32
C GLY A 76 2.33 -3.64 15.42
N ALA A 77 2.45 -3.99 14.15
CA ALA A 77 3.27 -3.24 13.20
C ALA A 77 2.60 -1.97 12.71
N LEU A 78 1.28 -2.00 12.52
CA LEU A 78 0.51 -0.83 12.08
C LEU A 78 0.54 0.23 13.18
N SER A 79 0.95 1.42 12.83
CA SER A 79 0.89 2.59 13.71
C SER A 79 -0.32 3.46 13.44
N GLN A 80 -0.99 3.21 12.33
CA GLN A 80 -2.22 3.86 11.90
C GLN A 80 -2.81 3.10 10.71
N TYR A 81 -4.13 3.04 10.64
CA TYR A 81 -4.86 2.60 9.46
C TYR A 81 -5.71 3.75 8.93
N LEU A 82 -5.57 4.06 7.64
CA LEU A 82 -6.34 5.08 6.93
C LEU A 82 -7.31 4.41 5.96
N PHE A 83 -8.48 4.99 5.77
CA PHE A 83 -9.50 4.47 4.86
C PHE A 83 -9.77 5.48 3.74
N ALA A 84 -9.20 5.26 2.57
CA ALA A 84 -9.21 6.21 1.46
C ALA A 84 -10.60 6.66 1.01
N PRO A 85 -11.65 5.79 0.97
CA PRO A 85 -12.99 6.23 0.59
C PRO A 85 -13.58 7.33 1.49
N GLU A 86 -13.18 7.41 2.75
CA GLU A 86 -13.69 8.44 3.69
C GLU A 86 -12.70 9.59 3.88
N GLU A 87 -11.39 9.33 3.81
CA GLU A 87 -10.36 10.31 4.14
C GLU A 87 -9.21 10.36 3.10
N PRO A 88 -9.51 10.52 1.80
CA PRO A 88 -8.48 10.50 0.76
C PRO A 88 -7.41 11.57 0.96
N ARG A 89 -7.76 12.72 1.53
CA ARG A 89 -6.77 13.78 1.83
C ARG A 89 -5.79 13.38 2.90
N ALA A 90 -6.22 12.67 3.95
CA ALA A 90 -5.33 12.14 4.99
C ALA A 90 -4.35 11.10 4.41
N VAL A 91 -4.82 10.28 3.45
CA VAL A 91 -3.96 9.35 2.71
C VAL A 91 -2.91 10.10 1.89
N ILE A 92 -3.31 11.13 1.14
CA ILE A 92 -2.37 11.96 0.36
C ILE A 92 -1.35 12.63 1.29
N ASP A 93 -1.78 13.15 2.46
CA ASP A 93 -0.90 13.75 3.45
C ASP A 93 0.14 12.75 3.97
N ALA A 94 -0.29 11.52 4.28
CA ALA A 94 0.62 10.46 4.72
C ALA A 94 1.63 10.05 3.63
N LEU A 95 1.18 9.91 2.38
CA LEU A 95 2.03 9.60 1.24
C LEU A 95 3.03 10.74 0.92
N ALA A 96 2.60 11.99 1.08
CA ALA A 96 3.39 13.17 0.81
C ALA A 96 4.34 13.56 1.96
N ASP A 97 4.17 13.01 3.15
CA ASP A 97 5.01 13.31 4.32
C ASP A 97 6.50 13.09 3.99
N PRO A 98 7.41 14.05 4.28
CA PRO A 98 8.85 13.90 4.04
C PRO A 98 9.48 12.68 4.72
N ARG A 99 8.87 12.18 5.81
CA ARG A 99 9.30 10.96 6.50
C ARG A 99 8.95 9.69 5.71
N THR A 100 7.97 9.76 4.79
CA THR A 100 7.63 8.63 3.92
C THR A 100 8.75 8.37 2.94
N ARG A 101 9.45 7.27 3.16
CA ARG A 101 10.58 6.80 2.34
C ARG A 101 10.16 5.72 1.37
N ILE A 102 9.13 4.95 1.72
CA ILE A 102 8.62 3.86 0.90
C ILE A 102 7.11 3.97 0.83
N ILE A 103 6.58 3.95 -0.38
CA ILE A 103 5.18 3.69 -0.69
C ILE A 103 5.13 2.26 -1.22
N SER A 104 4.57 1.34 -0.46
CA SER A 104 4.41 -0.03 -0.91
C SER A 104 2.95 -0.33 -1.24
N MET A 105 2.70 -1.29 -2.12
CA MET A 105 1.35 -1.58 -2.57
C MET A 105 1.11 -3.06 -2.87
N THR A 106 -0.10 -3.51 -2.55
CA THR A 106 -0.71 -4.75 -3.01
C THR A 106 -2.10 -4.41 -3.53
N ILE A 107 -2.16 -4.01 -4.80
CA ILE A 107 -3.37 -3.50 -5.47
C ILE A 107 -3.90 -4.46 -6.52
N THR A 108 -3.35 -5.66 -6.57
CA THR A 108 -3.60 -6.71 -7.55
C THR A 108 -3.21 -6.33 -8.98
N GLU A 109 -3.11 -7.31 -9.87
CA GLU A 109 -2.69 -7.10 -11.26
C GLU A 109 -3.55 -6.05 -11.99
N GLY A 110 -4.87 -6.06 -11.75
CA GLY A 110 -5.79 -5.10 -12.36
C GLY A 110 -5.55 -3.65 -11.95
N GLY A 111 -4.99 -3.41 -10.76
CA GLY A 111 -4.74 -2.07 -10.24
C GLY A 111 -3.61 -1.30 -10.94
N TYR A 112 -2.77 -1.98 -11.72
CA TYR A 112 -1.70 -1.35 -12.50
C TYR A 112 -2.18 -0.79 -13.83
N GLU A 113 -3.38 -1.16 -14.28
CA GLU A 113 -3.98 -0.62 -15.52
C GLU A 113 -3.06 -0.74 -16.74
N THR A 114 -2.35 -1.87 -16.86
CA THR A 114 -1.48 -2.14 -18.00
C THR A 114 -2.15 -3.08 -19.00
N ASP A 115 -1.83 -2.93 -20.27
CA ASP A 115 -2.24 -3.84 -21.33
C ASP A 115 -1.28 -5.05 -21.45
N GLY A 116 -1.57 -5.94 -22.42
CA GLY A 116 -0.73 -7.12 -22.68
C GLY A 116 0.70 -6.82 -23.13
N ALA A 117 0.98 -5.59 -23.56
CA ALA A 117 2.32 -5.10 -23.90
C ALA A 117 3.03 -4.41 -22.72
N GLY A 118 2.33 -4.25 -21.59
CA GLY A 118 2.82 -3.58 -20.39
C GLY A 118 2.66 -2.06 -20.40
N ALA A 119 2.00 -1.47 -21.40
CA ALA A 119 1.75 -0.04 -21.46
C ALA A 119 0.54 0.36 -20.61
N PHE A 120 0.57 1.55 -20.00
CA PHE A 120 -0.55 2.08 -19.21
C PHE A 120 -1.82 2.25 -20.07
N SER A 121 -2.85 1.51 -19.73
CA SER A 121 -4.13 1.44 -20.44
C SER A 121 -5.29 1.43 -19.44
N PRO A 122 -5.74 2.60 -18.96
CA PRO A 122 -6.76 2.70 -17.92
C PRO A 122 -8.10 2.16 -18.37
N ARG A 123 -8.73 1.34 -17.52
CA ARG A 123 -10.02 0.68 -17.78
C ARG A 123 -10.97 0.73 -16.60
N SER A 124 -10.42 0.75 -15.36
CA SER A 124 -11.29 0.80 -14.18
C SER A 124 -12.01 2.13 -14.09
N GLU A 125 -13.25 2.08 -13.63
CA GLU A 125 -14.09 3.27 -13.46
C GLU A 125 -13.42 4.30 -12.54
N ALA A 126 -12.79 3.85 -11.45
CA ALA A 126 -12.12 4.74 -10.50
C ALA A 126 -10.95 5.50 -11.14
N VAL A 127 -10.09 4.81 -11.91
CA VAL A 127 -8.97 5.46 -12.60
C VAL A 127 -9.44 6.41 -13.69
N LEU A 128 -10.46 6.02 -14.46
CA LEU A 128 -11.03 6.88 -15.49
C LEU A 128 -11.69 8.12 -14.87
N ALA A 129 -12.40 7.97 -13.75
CA ALA A 129 -12.98 9.09 -13.00
C ALA A 129 -11.89 10.04 -12.48
N ASP A 130 -10.80 9.52 -11.90
CA ASP A 130 -9.70 10.35 -11.43
C ASP A 130 -8.99 11.12 -12.56
N LEU A 131 -8.85 10.48 -13.74
CA LEU A 131 -8.26 11.14 -14.91
C LEU A 131 -9.15 12.25 -15.49
N ALA A 132 -10.47 12.13 -15.34
CA ALA A 132 -11.45 13.10 -15.84
C ALA A 132 -11.85 14.15 -14.79
N ALA A 133 -11.40 13.98 -13.54
CA ALA A 133 -11.82 14.86 -12.45
C ALA A 133 -11.26 16.28 -12.59
N ASP A 134 -12.00 17.26 -12.07
CA ASP A 134 -11.54 18.65 -11.97
C ASP A 134 -10.34 18.79 -11.01
N ASP A 135 -9.60 19.89 -11.17
CA ASP A 135 -8.49 20.21 -10.29
C ASP A 135 -8.96 20.39 -8.83
N GLY A 136 -8.29 19.71 -7.91
CA GLY A 136 -8.62 19.72 -6.49
C GLY A 136 -9.63 18.67 -6.04
N ALA A 137 -10.23 17.90 -6.95
CA ALA A 137 -11.02 16.73 -6.58
C ALA A 137 -10.11 15.67 -5.92
N ALA A 138 -10.63 15.06 -4.87
CA ALA A 138 -9.88 14.00 -4.20
C ALA A 138 -9.97 12.70 -5.01
N PRO A 139 -8.84 12.06 -5.35
CA PRO A 139 -8.84 10.84 -6.13
C PRO A 139 -9.36 9.64 -5.32
N GLY A 140 -10.00 8.70 -6.03
CA GLY A 140 -10.54 7.46 -5.48
C GLY A 140 -9.71 6.22 -5.76
N SER A 141 -8.78 6.27 -6.73
CA SER A 141 -7.93 5.14 -7.08
C SER A 141 -6.56 5.20 -6.38
N ALA A 142 -5.92 4.04 -6.24
CA ALA A 142 -4.55 3.97 -5.70
C ALA A 142 -3.56 4.81 -6.53
N LEU A 143 -3.66 4.76 -7.86
CA LEU A 143 -2.80 5.55 -8.75
C LEU A 143 -3.05 7.03 -8.61
N GLY A 144 -4.32 7.45 -8.53
CA GLY A 144 -4.69 8.85 -8.29
C GLY A 144 -4.15 9.38 -6.96
N LEU A 145 -4.29 8.63 -5.88
CA LEU A 145 -3.74 8.98 -4.56
C LEU A 145 -2.22 9.13 -4.58
N ILE A 146 -1.51 8.18 -5.22
CA ILE A 146 -0.05 8.22 -5.35
C ILE A 146 0.38 9.45 -6.15
N VAL A 147 -0.21 9.68 -7.33
CA VAL A 147 0.19 10.80 -8.21
C VAL A 147 -0.11 12.15 -7.55
N ALA A 148 -1.25 12.31 -6.89
CA ALA A 148 -1.56 13.52 -6.12
C ALA A 148 -0.54 13.76 -4.99
N ALA A 149 -0.12 12.71 -4.31
CA ALA A 149 0.91 12.81 -3.28
C ALA A 149 2.30 13.16 -3.85
N LEU A 150 2.68 12.59 -5.00
CA LEU A 150 3.95 12.92 -5.68
C LEU A 150 3.98 14.38 -6.14
N GLU A 151 2.88 14.89 -6.68
CA GLU A 151 2.76 16.30 -7.04
C GLU A 151 2.94 17.20 -5.82
N ARG A 152 2.29 16.86 -4.70
CA ARG A 152 2.44 17.59 -3.45
C ARG A 152 3.87 17.53 -2.90
N ARG A 153 4.55 16.36 -2.99
CA ARG A 153 5.97 16.23 -2.62
C ARG A 153 6.86 17.13 -3.46
N ARG A 154 6.65 17.17 -4.77
CA ARG A 154 7.38 18.05 -5.69
C ARG A 154 7.22 19.51 -5.28
N LEU A 155 5.98 19.96 -5.08
CA LEU A 155 5.69 21.35 -4.71
C LEU A 155 6.24 21.73 -3.34
N ALA A 156 6.28 20.79 -2.39
CA ALA A 156 6.81 20.99 -1.05
C ALA A 156 8.33 20.81 -0.94
N GLY A 157 9.02 20.39 -2.00
CA GLY A 157 10.44 20.05 -1.94
C GLY A 157 10.77 18.89 -1.01
N ALA A 158 9.85 17.96 -0.80
CA ALA A 158 9.99 16.85 0.15
C ALA A 158 10.97 15.74 -0.31
N GLY A 159 11.51 15.87 -1.52
CA GLY A 159 12.47 14.92 -2.10
C GLY A 159 11.81 13.64 -2.62
N GLY A 160 12.66 12.73 -3.08
CA GLY A 160 12.26 11.47 -3.71
C GLY A 160 11.64 10.45 -2.74
N VAL A 161 11.08 9.38 -3.32
CA VAL A 161 10.47 8.27 -2.59
C VAL A 161 10.61 6.99 -3.40
N THR A 162 10.68 5.84 -2.72
CA THR A 162 10.64 4.55 -3.38
C THR A 162 9.20 4.05 -3.45
N ILE A 163 8.73 3.67 -4.64
CA ILE A 163 7.44 3.00 -4.83
C ILE A 163 7.70 1.52 -5.10
N MET A 164 7.26 0.67 -4.20
CA MET A 164 7.54 -0.76 -4.19
C MET A 164 6.25 -1.57 -4.38
N SER A 165 6.11 -2.20 -5.54
CA SER A 165 5.08 -3.21 -5.72
C SER A 165 5.40 -4.45 -4.89
N CYS A 166 4.42 -4.94 -4.14
CA CYS A 166 4.46 -6.22 -3.44
C CYS A 166 3.45 -7.22 -4.03
N ASP A 167 2.99 -6.98 -5.24
CA ASP A 167 2.15 -7.92 -5.99
C ASP A 167 3.01 -8.96 -6.72
N ASN A 168 2.50 -10.17 -6.82
CA ASN A 168 3.16 -11.26 -7.53
C ASN A 168 2.97 -11.12 -9.04
N LEU A 169 3.69 -10.16 -9.62
CA LEU A 169 3.71 -9.87 -11.05
C LEU A 169 5.13 -10.02 -11.60
N PRO A 170 5.31 -10.54 -12.83
CA PRO A 170 6.59 -10.44 -13.52
C PRO A 170 7.00 -8.96 -13.68
N ARG A 171 8.23 -8.63 -13.32
CA ARG A 171 8.77 -7.26 -13.42
C ARG A 171 7.89 -6.22 -12.73
N ASN A 172 7.41 -6.52 -11.54
CA ASN A 172 6.45 -5.70 -10.79
C ASN A 172 6.91 -4.25 -10.57
N GLY A 173 8.21 -3.98 -10.44
CA GLY A 173 8.74 -2.62 -10.37
C GLY A 173 8.55 -1.83 -11.67
N GLU A 174 8.75 -2.48 -12.83
CA GLU A 174 8.49 -1.85 -14.14
C GLU A 174 7.00 -1.59 -14.33
N ALA A 175 6.13 -2.55 -13.95
CA ALA A 175 4.69 -2.37 -13.99
C ALA A 175 4.23 -1.20 -13.11
N ALA A 176 4.79 -1.07 -11.90
CA ALA A 176 4.51 0.05 -11.01
C ALA A 176 4.95 1.39 -11.61
N ARG A 177 6.16 1.44 -12.21
CA ARG A 177 6.67 2.63 -12.89
C ARG A 177 5.76 3.04 -14.05
N GLU A 178 5.40 2.09 -14.90
CA GLU A 178 4.55 2.36 -16.08
C GLU A 178 3.17 2.87 -15.64
N ALA A 179 2.55 2.26 -14.64
CA ALA A 179 1.26 2.67 -14.12
C ALA A 179 1.28 4.10 -13.53
N VAL A 180 2.21 4.38 -12.62
CA VAL A 180 2.30 5.69 -11.96
C VAL A 180 2.69 6.79 -12.96
N ARG A 181 3.70 6.52 -13.80
CA ARG A 181 4.14 7.46 -14.83
C ARG A 181 3.10 7.69 -15.90
N GLY A 182 2.44 6.62 -16.37
CA GLY A 182 1.39 6.69 -17.37
C GLY A 182 0.16 7.46 -16.89
N PHE A 183 -0.23 7.29 -15.63
CA PHE A 183 -1.27 8.10 -15.00
C PHE A 183 -0.85 9.57 -14.92
N ALA A 184 0.37 9.85 -14.43
CA ALA A 184 0.89 11.20 -14.32
C ALA A 184 0.95 11.93 -15.67
N LEU A 185 1.39 11.26 -16.74
CA LEU A 185 1.41 11.84 -18.09
C LEU A 185 0.04 12.31 -18.58
N ARG A 186 -1.04 11.66 -18.13
CA ARG A 186 -2.41 12.03 -18.51
C ARG A 186 -3.03 13.08 -17.62
N ARG A 187 -2.69 13.11 -16.32
CA ARG A 187 -3.31 13.97 -15.31
C ARG A 187 -2.49 15.22 -14.99
N ALA A 188 -1.19 15.08 -14.92
CA ALA A 188 -0.22 16.12 -14.56
C ALA A 188 1.08 15.91 -15.37
N PRO A 189 1.10 16.20 -16.68
CA PRO A 189 2.24 15.86 -17.55
C PRO A 189 3.58 16.39 -17.07
N ASP A 190 3.60 17.56 -16.46
CA ASP A 190 4.82 18.21 -15.91
C ASP A 190 5.41 17.46 -14.70
N LEU A 191 4.68 16.51 -14.13
CA LEU A 191 5.16 15.69 -13.03
C LEU A 191 6.01 14.51 -13.53
N ALA A 192 5.80 14.02 -14.75
CA ALA A 192 6.47 12.83 -15.24
C ALA A 192 8.01 12.93 -15.25
N PRO A 193 8.64 14.05 -15.68
CA PRO A 193 10.10 14.21 -15.58
C PRO A 193 10.61 14.16 -14.14
N TRP A 194 9.87 14.75 -13.18
CA TRP A 194 10.22 14.70 -11.78
C TRP A 194 10.14 13.27 -11.21
N ILE A 195 9.12 12.49 -11.62
CA ILE A 195 9.00 11.07 -11.26
C ILE A 195 10.22 10.31 -11.78
N ASP A 196 10.62 10.51 -13.03
CA ASP A 196 11.76 9.83 -13.63
C ASP A 196 13.09 10.11 -12.88
N GLU A 197 13.24 11.29 -12.28
CA GLU A 197 14.44 11.70 -11.57
C GLU A 197 14.43 11.36 -10.07
N HIS A 198 13.24 11.33 -9.42
CA HIS A 198 13.15 11.34 -7.97
C HIS A 198 12.42 10.10 -7.40
N VAL A 199 11.85 9.24 -8.23
CA VAL A 199 11.09 8.06 -7.76
C VAL A 199 11.76 6.78 -8.23
N ASP A 200 12.14 5.94 -7.27
CA ASP A 200 12.67 4.61 -7.55
C ASP A 200 11.56 3.57 -7.56
N PHE A 201 11.65 2.63 -8.51
CA PHE A 201 10.72 1.52 -8.64
C PHE A 201 11.47 0.19 -8.64
N PRO A 202 11.94 -0.28 -7.48
CA PRO A 202 12.64 -1.55 -7.39
C PRO A 202 11.71 -2.72 -7.70
N GLY A 203 12.24 -3.73 -8.38
CA GLY A 203 11.59 -5.03 -8.47
C GLY A 203 11.63 -5.74 -7.13
N SER A 204 10.57 -6.44 -6.77
CA SER A 204 10.53 -7.30 -5.60
C SER A 204 10.12 -8.72 -5.98
N MET A 205 10.67 -9.69 -5.25
CA MET A 205 10.18 -11.06 -5.26
C MET A 205 9.34 -11.25 -4.00
N VAL A 206 8.07 -11.54 -4.17
CA VAL A 206 7.15 -11.77 -3.06
C VAL A 206 6.54 -13.15 -3.21
N ASP A 207 6.67 -13.96 -2.17
CA ASP A 207 6.13 -15.32 -2.14
C ASP A 207 5.75 -15.71 -0.71
N ARG A 208 4.45 -15.72 -0.45
CA ARG A 208 3.87 -16.25 0.77
C ARG A 208 2.44 -16.72 0.53
N ILE A 209 2.16 -17.95 0.92
CA ILE A 209 0.80 -18.48 0.89
C ILE A 209 0.03 -17.90 2.08
N THR A 210 -1.05 -17.19 1.80
CA THR A 210 -1.91 -16.57 2.81
C THR A 210 -3.37 -16.97 2.54
N PRO A 211 -3.80 -18.16 3.04
CA PRO A 211 -5.18 -18.59 2.89
C PRO A 211 -6.15 -17.64 3.60
N ALA A 212 -7.39 -17.59 3.14
CA ALA A 212 -8.44 -16.87 3.84
C ALA A 212 -8.65 -17.47 5.25
N THR A 213 -8.83 -16.61 6.25
CA THR A 213 -9.17 -17.04 7.61
C THR A 213 -10.54 -17.72 7.62
N THR A 214 -10.60 -18.96 8.09
CA THR A 214 -11.84 -19.74 8.21
C THR A 214 -12.49 -19.55 9.57
N ASP A 215 -13.77 -19.90 9.70
CA ASP A 215 -14.46 -19.90 11.00
C ASP A 215 -13.84 -20.90 11.97
N ARG A 216 -13.31 -22.03 11.45
CA ARG A 216 -12.54 -22.98 12.24
C ARG A 216 -11.32 -22.33 12.90
N THR A 217 -10.51 -21.60 12.12
CA THR A 217 -9.34 -20.88 12.65
C THR A 217 -9.73 -19.86 13.72
N ARG A 218 -10.89 -19.19 13.55
CA ARG A 218 -11.40 -18.26 14.55
C ARG A 218 -11.82 -18.93 15.85
N MET A 219 -12.47 -20.09 15.75
CA MET A 219 -12.89 -20.87 16.93
C MET A 219 -11.68 -21.40 17.70
N GLU A 220 -10.68 -21.95 17.01
CA GLU A 220 -9.45 -22.47 17.61
C GLU A 220 -8.62 -21.40 18.32
N LEU A 221 -8.71 -20.14 17.90
CA LEU A 221 -8.05 -19.01 18.57
C LEU A 221 -8.83 -18.45 19.78
N ALA A 222 -10.10 -18.78 19.92
CA ALA A 222 -10.95 -18.31 21.02
C ALA A 222 -10.89 -19.24 22.25
N GLU A 223 -10.33 -20.42 22.13
CA GLU A 223 -10.07 -21.39 23.21
C GLU A 223 -8.71 -21.14 23.87
#